data_c55bbcde0482bfe92f697888709c01c2
#
_entry.id   c55bbcde0482bfe92f697888709c01c2
#
_cell.length_a   1.000
_cell.length_b   1.000
_cell.length_c   1.000
_cell.angle_alpha   90.00
_cell.angle_beta   90.00
_cell.angle_gamma   90.00
#
_symmetry.space_group_name_H-M   'P 1'
#
loop_
_entity.id
_entity.type
_entity.pdbx_description
1 polymer ?
#
loop_
_entity_poly.entity_id
_entity_poly.type
_entity_poly.pdbx_seq_one_letter_code
_entity_poly.pdbx_strand_id
1 'polypeptide(L)'
;MLLFLTKAPDTSGRARWLTPGGGVDDGETHAEAAVRELFEETGLSGVDLGEPVWRHDFDVQWNAADHDTGHAEFYAAVVDRFEPSSDGWTDGERVDVLEHRWWSLAELIGTEDEYEPAELLNLVRRQLPSC
;
A
#
# COMPACT_ATOMS: atom_id res chain seq x y z
N MET A 1 2.63 -11.74 -0.53
CA MET A 1 2.43 -10.29 -0.31
C MET A 1 0.99 -9.92 -0.61
N LEU A 2 0.38 -9.19 0.30
CA LEU A 2 -1.02 -8.77 0.16
C LEU A 2 -1.11 -7.46 -0.62
N LEU A 3 -1.90 -7.45 -1.69
CA LEU A 3 -2.19 -6.25 -2.47
C LEU A 3 -3.70 -6.11 -2.67
N PHE A 4 -4.14 -4.87 -2.83
CA PHE A 4 -5.52 -4.52 -3.12
C PHE A 4 -5.64 -3.96 -4.54
N LEU A 5 -6.58 -4.49 -5.31
CA LEU A 5 -6.89 -3.96 -6.63
C LEU A 5 -7.84 -2.77 -6.45
N THR A 6 -7.35 -1.59 -6.77
CA THR A 6 -8.06 -0.34 -6.50
C THR A 6 -8.20 0.48 -7.77
N LYS A 7 -9.36 1.10 -7.96
CA LYS A 7 -9.61 2.00 -9.08
C LYS A 7 -8.70 3.21 -9.01
N ALA A 8 -8.18 3.62 -10.16
CA ALA A 8 -7.42 4.86 -10.26
C ALA A 8 -8.33 6.06 -9.90
N PRO A 9 -7.77 7.09 -9.26
CA PRO A 9 -8.56 8.26 -8.87
C PRO A 9 -9.00 9.12 -10.05
N ASP A 10 -8.46 8.89 -11.24
CA ASP A 10 -8.86 9.58 -12.46
C ASP A 10 -10.10 8.93 -13.09
N THR A 11 -10.57 9.46 -14.20
CA THR A 11 -11.76 8.97 -14.90
C THR A 11 -11.48 7.88 -15.91
N SER A 12 -10.25 7.35 -15.93
CA SER A 12 -9.85 6.33 -16.92
C SER A 12 -10.52 4.99 -16.72
N GLY A 13 -11.03 4.71 -15.53
CA GLY A 13 -11.58 3.40 -15.18
C GLY A 13 -10.53 2.32 -14.96
N ARG A 14 -9.25 2.68 -15.00
CA ARG A 14 -8.14 1.75 -14.78
C ARG A 14 -8.07 1.36 -13.31
N ALA A 15 -7.64 0.13 -13.07
CA ALA A 15 -7.38 -0.36 -11.72
C ALA A 15 -5.94 -0.84 -11.64
N ARG A 16 -5.35 -0.74 -10.45
CA ARG A 16 -4.00 -1.19 -10.20
C ARG A 16 -3.88 -1.78 -8.81
N TRP A 17 -2.89 -2.63 -8.62
CA TRP A 17 -2.63 -3.26 -7.34
C TRP A 17 -1.81 -2.33 -6.46
N LEU A 18 -2.28 -2.11 -5.24
CA LEU A 18 -1.63 -1.23 -4.27
C LEU A 18 -1.29 -1.99 -2.99
N THR A 19 -0.20 -1.59 -2.36
CA THR A 19 0.10 -2.00 -1.00
C THR A 19 -0.92 -1.38 -0.03
N PRO A 20 -1.25 -2.06 1.09
CA PRO A 20 -2.06 -1.43 2.13
C PRO A 20 -1.40 -0.14 2.63
N GLY A 21 -2.17 0.87 2.90
CA GLY A 21 -1.66 2.12 3.43
C GLY A 21 -2.55 3.30 3.14
N GLY A 22 -2.15 4.45 3.63
CA GLY A 22 -2.88 5.70 3.45
C GLY A 22 -2.10 6.88 3.99
N GLY A 23 -2.78 7.99 4.17
CA GLY A 23 -2.18 9.24 4.64
C GLY A 23 -1.83 9.23 6.12
N VAL A 24 -0.92 10.11 6.47
CA VAL A 24 -0.53 10.38 7.86
C VAL A 24 -1.39 11.50 8.40
N ASP A 25 -2.02 11.27 9.55
CA ASP A 25 -2.86 12.28 10.23
C ASP A 25 -1.98 13.24 11.03
N ASP A 26 -2.53 14.43 11.35
CA ASP A 26 -1.83 15.41 12.14
C ASP A 26 -1.41 14.85 13.50
N GLY A 27 -0.16 15.06 13.87
CA GLY A 27 0.40 14.58 15.13
C GLY A 27 0.80 13.11 15.14
N GLU A 28 0.66 12.42 14.01
CA GLU A 28 0.97 11.01 13.85
C GLU A 28 2.34 10.85 13.17
N THR A 29 3.13 9.86 13.60
CA THR A 29 4.35 9.51 12.87
C THR A 29 3.98 8.62 11.67
N HIS A 30 4.89 8.46 10.72
CA HIS A 30 4.68 7.55 9.59
C HIS A 30 4.48 6.10 10.07
N ALA A 31 5.24 5.67 11.08
CA ALA A 31 5.08 4.33 11.65
C ALA A 31 3.71 4.14 12.29
N GLU A 32 3.24 5.15 13.03
CA GLU A 32 1.90 5.10 13.64
C GLU A 32 0.81 5.06 12.58
N ALA A 33 0.96 5.85 11.52
CA ALA A 33 0.03 5.84 10.38
C ALA A 33 0.00 4.47 9.71
N ALA A 34 1.16 3.85 9.50
CA ALA A 34 1.25 2.54 8.87
C ALA A 34 0.52 1.47 9.69
N VAL A 35 0.68 1.47 11.02
CA VAL A 35 -0.01 0.53 11.91
C VAL A 35 -1.53 0.76 11.87
N ARG A 36 -1.95 2.02 11.94
CA ARG A 36 -3.37 2.39 11.90
C ARG A 36 -4.02 1.99 10.58
N GLU A 37 -3.39 2.35 9.45
CA GLU A 37 -3.92 2.05 8.13
C GLU A 37 -3.97 0.54 7.87
N LEU A 38 -2.96 -0.19 8.33
CA LEU A 38 -2.97 -1.65 8.21
C LEU A 38 -4.16 -2.26 8.96
N PHE A 39 -4.43 -1.78 10.17
CA PHE A 39 -5.59 -2.24 10.93
C PHE A 39 -6.91 -1.86 10.26
N GLU A 40 -7.04 -0.60 9.80
CA GLU A 40 -8.27 -0.14 9.14
C GLU A 40 -8.56 -0.93 7.85
N GLU A 41 -7.53 -1.22 7.08
CA GLU A 41 -7.69 -1.87 5.78
C GLU A 41 -7.76 -3.40 5.84
N THR A 42 -7.14 -4.00 6.83
CA THR A 42 -7.03 -5.48 6.89
C THR A 42 -7.56 -6.11 8.16
N GLY A 43 -7.76 -5.33 9.21
CA GLY A 43 -8.11 -5.85 10.53
C GLY A 43 -6.92 -6.39 11.32
N LEU A 44 -5.72 -6.36 10.76
CA LEU A 44 -4.52 -6.88 11.42
C LEU A 44 -3.97 -5.87 12.43
N SER A 45 -3.80 -6.28 13.68
CA SER A 45 -3.27 -5.44 14.74
C SER A 45 -2.07 -6.10 15.43
N GLY A 46 -1.35 -5.33 16.24
CA GLY A 46 -0.23 -5.85 17.02
C GLY A 46 1.01 -6.18 16.20
N VAL A 47 1.15 -5.60 15.02
CA VAL A 47 2.27 -5.84 14.12
C VAL A 47 3.42 -4.90 14.44
N ASP A 48 4.63 -5.44 14.57
CA ASP A 48 5.86 -4.68 14.69
C ASP A 48 6.43 -4.46 13.29
N LEU A 49 6.43 -3.22 12.82
CA LEU A 49 6.89 -2.88 11.48
C LEU A 49 8.39 -2.59 11.40
N GLY A 50 9.05 -2.34 12.53
CA GLY A 50 10.47 -1.99 12.55
C GLY A 50 10.77 -0.70 11.80
N GLU A 51 11.93 -0.64 11.17
CA GLU A 51 12.37 0.53 10.39
C GLU A 51 11.77 0.50 8.98
N PRO A 52 11.57 1.68 8.35
CA PRO A 52 11.13 1.72 6.96
C PRO A 52 12.07 0.98 6.03
N VAL A 53 11.53 0.24 5.08
CA VAL A 53 12.32 -0.44 4.06
C VAL A 53 12.59 0.46 2.86
N TRP A 54 11.82 1.52 2.69
CA TRP A 54 11.97 2.48 1.60
C TRP A 54 11.29 3.79 1.95
N ARG A 55 11.93 4.89 1.54
CA ARG A 55 11.39 6.24 1.67
C ARG A 55 11.36 6.88 0.30
N HIS A 56 10.29 7.59 0.00
CA HIS A 56 10.08 8.20 -1.31
C HIS A 56 9.46 9.58 -1.18
N ASP A 57 10.10 10.58 -1.76
CA ASP A 57 9.53 11.92 -1.88
C ASP A 57 8.91 12.07 -3.27
N PHE A 58 7.77 12.72 -3.34
CA PHE A 58 7.06 12.91 -4.61
C PHE A 58 6.39 14.28 -4.64
N ASP A 59 6.15 14.77 -5.86
CA ASP A 59 5.44 16.02 -6.08
C ASP A 59 3.98 15.72 -6.41
N VAL A 60 3.07 16.47 -5.78
CA VAL A 60 1.64 16.42 -6.07
C VAL A 60 1.24 17.74 -6.69
N GLN A 61 0.80 17.72 -7.94
CA GLN A 61 0.34 18.92 -8.63
C GLN A 61 -1.18 18.95 -8.61
N TRP A 62 -1.73 19.95 -7.89
CA TRP A 62 -3.17 20.12 -7.76
C TRP A 62 -3.78 20.84 -8.98
N ASN A 63 -3.03 21.82 -9.50
CA ASN A 63 -3.41 22.57 -10.70
C ASN A 63 -2.12 23.19 -11.29
N ALA A 64 -2.26 24.01 -12.35
CA ALA A 64 -1.10 24.60 -13.03
C ALA A 64 -0.26 25.53 -12.14
N ALA A 65 -0.83 26.07 -11.07
CA ALA A 65 -0.18 27.04 -10.18
C ALA A 65 0.25 26.46 -8.84
N ASP A 66 -0.42 25.40 -8.37
CA ASP A 66 -0.23 24.85 -7.01
C ASP A 66 0.31 23.43 -7.05
N HIS A 67 1.38 23.18 -6.33
CA HIS A 67 1.88 21.83 -6.10
C HIS A 67 2.41 21.72 -4.66
N ASP A 68 2.37 20.50 -4.14
CA ASP A 68 2.94 20.16 -2.84
C ASP A 68 3.93 19.02 -3.01
N THR A 69 4.85 18.91 -2.06
CA THR A 69 5.76 17.77 -1.96
C THR A 69 5.20 16.79 -0.94
N GLY A 70 5.10 15.53 -1.32
CA GLY A 70 4.71 14.45 -0.43
C GLY A 70 5.91 13.60 -0.03
N HIS A 71 5.77 12.90 1.09
CA HIS A 71 6.76 11.95 1.58
C HIS A 71 6.06 10.66 1.97
N ALA A 72 6.54 9.54 1.46
CA ALA A 72 6.01 8.22 1.76
C ALA A 72 7.08 7.34 2.40
N GLU A 73 6.69 6.56 3.38
CA GLU A 73 7.55 5.55 4.00
C GLU A 73 6.86 4.20 3.90
N PHE A 74 7.62 3.19 3.48
CA PHE A 74 7.14 1.82 3.30
C PHE A 74 7.76 0.90 4.34
N TYR A 75 6.92 0.03 4.90
CA TYR A 75 7.31 -0.92 5.94
C TYR A 75 7.02 -2.33 5.48
N ALA A 76 7.76 -3.29 5.99
CA ALA A 76 7.52 -4.71 5.75
C ALA A 76 7.12 -5.40 7.05
N ALA A 77 6.06 -6.19 6.99
CA ALA A 77 5.65 -7.04 8.09
C ALA A 77 5.57 -8.48 7.58
N VAL A 78 6.21 -9.40 8.29
CA VAL A 78 6.12 -10.82 7.98
C VAL A 78 5.04 -11.41 8.87
N VAL A 79 3.99 -11.91 8.25
CA VAL A 79 2.82 -12.43 8.95
C VAL A 79 2.37 -13.74 8.31
N ASP A 80 1.61 -14.54 9.05
CA ASP A 80 0.93 -15.68 8.46
C ASP A 80 -0.18 -15.18 7.53
N ARG A 81 -0.43 -15.92 6.45
CA ARG A 81 -1.49 -15.57 5.51
C ARG A 81 -2.84 -15.54 6.22
N PHE A 82 -3.62 -14.49 5.98
CA PHE A 82 -4.93 -14.28 6.60
C PHE A 82 -5.91 -13.68 5.60
N GLU A 83 -7.21 -13.71 5.93
CA GLU A 83 -8.24 -13.02 5.16
C GLU A 83 -8.40 -11.61 5.70
N PRO A 84 -8.17 -10.57 4.88
CA PRO A 84 -8.38 -9.20 5.31
C PRO A 84 -9.84 -8.92 5.65
N SER A 85 -10.05 -8.16 6.72
CA SER A 85 -11.38 -7.67 7.11
C SER A 85 -11.61 -6.28 6.52
N SER A 86 -12.80 -6.05 5.99
CA SER A 86 -13.21 -4.75 5.48
C SER A 86 -14.01 -3.92 6.50
N ASP A 87 -14.10 -4.37 7.74
CA ASP A 87 -14.93 -3.72 8.77
C ASP A 87 -14.50 -2.28 9.05
N GLY A 88 -13.22 -1.97 8.91
CA GLY A 88 -12.69 -0.62 9.13
C GLY A 88 -12.66 0.27 7.88
N TRP A 89 -13.19 -0.19 6.76
CA TRP A 89 -13.15 0.57 5.51
C TRP A 89 -14.14 1.74 5.51
N THR A 90 -13.72 2.85 4.89
CA THR A 90 -14.63 3.96 4.59
C THR A 90 -15.58 3.56 3.45
N ASP A 91 -16.66 4.34 3.26
CA ASP A 91 -17.59 4.10 2.15
C ASP A 91 -16.89 4.24 0.79
N GLY A 92 -15.96 5.19 0.67
CA GLY A 92 -15.18 5.36 -0.56
C GLY A 92 -14.29 4.15 -0.85
N GLU A 93 -13.62 3.62 0.17
CA GLU A 93 -12.79 2.43 0.03
C GLU A 93 -13.61 1.21 -0.41
N ARG A 94 -14.82 1.06 0.10
CA ARG A 94 -15.73 -0.04 -0.30
C ARG A 94 -16.14 0.03 -1.77
N VAL A 95 -16.17 1.24 -2.34
CA VAL A 95 -16.48 1.44 -3.75
C VAL A 95 -15.24 1.26 -4.63
N ASP A 96 -14.10 1.77 -4.20
CA ASP A 96 -12.89 1.86 -5.01
C ASP A 96 -12.04 0.58 -4.98
N VAL A 97 -12.05 -0.15 -3.86
CA VAL A 97 -11.29 -1.40 -3.73
C VAL A 97 -12.12 -2.55 -4.30
N LEU A 98 -11.64 -3.13 -5.40
CA LEU A 98 -12.36 -4.16 -6.15
C LEU A 98 -12.12 -5.57 -5.60
N GLU A 99 -10.89 -5.88 -5.20
CA GLU A 99 -10.52 -7.18 -4.64
C GLU A 99 -9.20 -7.11 -3.90
N HIS A 100 -8.87 -8.17 -3.18
CA HIS A 100 -7.55 -8.37 -2.59
C HIS A 100 -6.96 -9.69 -3.07
N ARG A 101 -5.63 -9.79 -3.03
CA ARG A 101 -4.94 -11.02 -3.42
C ARG A 101 -3.59 -11.12 -2.73
N TRP A 102 -3.24 -12.33 -2.32
CA TRP A 102 -1.89 -12.64 -1.87
C TRP A 102 -1.05 -13.05 -3.08
N TRP A 103 0.02 -12.30 -3.31
CA TRP A 103 0.90 -12.48 -4.46
C TRP A 103 2.19 -13.17 -4.03
N SER A 104 2.64 -14.16 -4.81
CA SER A 104 4.02 -14.63 -4.73
C SER A 104 4.93 -13.71 -5.54
N LEU A 105 6.24 -13.78 -5.28
CA LEU A 105 7.21 -13.03 -6.07
C LEU A 105 7.14 -13.42 -7.55
N ALA A 106 7.03 -14.73 -7.83
CA ALA A 106 6.92 -15.22 -9.21
C ALA A 106 5.70 -14.67 -9.94
N GLU A 107 4.56 -14.58 -9.25
CA GLU A 107 3.34 -14.00 -9.82
C GLU A 107 3.51 -12.52 -10.12
N LEU A 108 4.18 -11.78 -9.24
CA LEU A 108 4.44 -10.35 -9.45
C LEU A 108 5.38 -10.11 -10.62
N ILE A 109 6.41 -10.96 -10.78
CA ILE A 109 7.34 -10.89 -11.93
C ILE A 109 6.60 -11.12 -13.23
N GLY A 110 5.67 -12.07 -13.26
CA GLY A 110 4.99 -12.50 -14.48
C GLY A 110 3.72 -11.75 -14.85
N THR A 111 3.25 -10.83 -13.99
CA THR A 111 2.00 -10.15 -14.27
C THR A 111 2.16 -9.00 -15.25
N GLU A 112 1.14 -8.81 -16.10
CA GLU A 112 0.99 -7.62 -16.94
C GLU A 112 0.15 -6.55 -16.27
N ASP A 113 -0.43 -6.85 -15.09
CA ASP A 113 -1.24 -5.89 -14.34
C ASP A 113 -0.36 -4.77 -13.77
N GLU A 114 -0.92 -3.57 -13.69
CA GLU A 114 -0.24 -2.43 -13.08
C GLU A 114 -0.22 -2.58 -11.56
N TYR A 115 0.89 -2.21 -10.96
CA TYR A 115 1.02 -2.15 -9.51
C TYR A 115 1.85 -0.95 -9.08
N GLU A 116 1.61 -0.47 -7.89
CA GLU A 116 2.35 0.65 -7.31
C GLU A 116 2.80 0.30 -5.89
N PRO A 117 3.97 0.76 -5.46
CA PRO A 117 4.93 1.56 -6.24
C PRO A 117 5.66 0.72 -7.29
N ALA A 118 6.22 1.37 -8.30
CA ALA A 118 6.98 0.67 -9.34
C ALA A 118 8.18 -0.09 -8.76
N GLU A 119 8.74 0.38 -7.63
CA GLU A 119 9.85 -0.25 -6.91
C GLU A 119 9.44 -1.51 -6.12
N LEU A 120 8.14 -1.83 -6.08
CA LEU A 120 7.60 -2.91 -5.25
C LEU A 120 8.35 -4.23 -5.42
N LEU A 121 8.65 -4.61 -6.65
CA LEU A 121 9.35 -5.86 -6.94
C LEU A 121 10.72 -5.90 -6.25
N ASN A 122 11.48 -4.81 -6.35
CA ASN A 122 12.79 -4.71 -5.72
C ASN A 122 12.69 -4.72 -4.20
N LEU A 123 11.68 -4.05 -3.65
CA LEU A 123 11.45 -4.02 -2.20
C LEU A 123 11.15 -5.41 -1.66
N VAL A 124 10.30 -6.16 -2.33
CA VAL A 124 9.92 -7.52 -1.92
C VAL A 124 11.13 -8.46 -1.99
N ARG A 125 11.93 -8.36 -3.04
CA ARG A 125 13.14 -9.18 -3.18
C ARG A 125 14.12 -8.99 -2.01
N ARG A 126 14.25 -7.77 -1.51
CA ARG A 126 15.14 -7.47 -0.39
C ARG A 126 14.64 -8.07 0.93
N GLN A 127 13.32 -8.26 1.06
CA GLN A 127 12.70 -8.75 2.29
C GLN A 127 12.61 -10.27 2.35
N LEU A 128 12.70 -10.94 1.21
CA LEU A 128 12.63 -12.40 1.17
C LEU A 128 13.99 -13.01 1.48
N PRO A 129 14.05 -14.12 2.25
CA PRO A 129 15.31 -14.80 2.51
C PRO A 129 15.92 -15.32 1.21
N SER A 130 17.23 -15.23 1.11
CA SER A 130 17.98 -15.84 0.01
C SER A 130 17.91 -17.35 0.12
N CYS A 131 17.50 -17.99 -0.94
CA CYS A 131 17.51 -19.45 -1.03
C CYS A 131 18.79 -19.94 -1.73
#